data_ba70270e34cc36fe4eda4a99de5cd625
#
_entry.id   ba70270e34cc36fe4eda4a99de5cd625
#
_cell.length_a   1.000
_cell.length_b   1.000
_cell.length_c   1.000
_cell.angle_alpha   90.00
_cell.angle_beta   90.00
_cell.angle_gamma   90.00
#
_symmetry.space_group_name_H-M   'P 1'
#
loop_
_entity.id
_entity.type
_entity.pdbx_description
1 polymer ?
#
loop_
_entity_poly.entity_id
_entity_poly.type
_entity_poly.pdbx_seq_one_letter_code
_entity_poly.pdbx_strand_id
1 'polypeptide(L)'
;MRDFEYETFREDKKHTEVAFPYNTYLCSIPLDFSSVPVHWHEEMELIVVKKGRGLVTLDRESRLLEAGQAVIVLPGQLHGIRQYQQERMEYENIIFRLEMLLPKEGDVCGPKFLEPYRDGKLLYPAWIDGSALYHEEMLECIRKMDEL
;
A
#
# COMPACT_ATOMS: atom_id res chain seq x y z
N MET A 1 6.62 -8.55 -18.46
CA MET A 1 7.38 -9.41 -17.52
C MET A 1 6.95 -10.85 -17.75
N ARG A 2 7.88 -11.77 -17.78
CA ARG A 2 7.55 -13.19 -17.88
C ARG A 2 7.06 -13.68 -16.52
N ASP A 3 6.15 -14.64 -16.49
CA ASP A 3 5.57 -15.16 -15.24
C ASP A 3 6.65 -15.60 -14.25
N PHE A 4 7.71 -16.22 -14.73
CA PHE A 4 8.84 -16.64 -13.88
C PHE A 4 9.54 -15.45 -13.21
N GLU A 5 9.73 -14.35 -13.93
CA GLU A 5 10.38 -13.16 -13.36
C GLU A 5 9.51 -12.53 -12.28
N TYR A 6 8.19 -12.48 -12.49
CA TYR A 6 7.23 -11.97 -11.51
C TYR A 6 7.28 -12.75 -10.20
N GLU A 7 7.29 -14.08 -10.26
CA GLU A 7 7.35 -14.92 -9.06
C GLU A 7 8.63 -14.69 -8.24
N THR A 8 9.76 -14.36 -8.87
CA THR A 8 11.00 -14.09 -8.14
C THR A 8 10.93 -12.85 -7.25
N PHE A 9 9.99 -11.96 -7.48
CA PHE A 9 9.79 -10.75 -6.68
C PHE A 9 8.81 -10.95 -5.52
N ARG A 10 8.30 -12.16 -5.33
CA ARG A 10 7.43 -12.45 -4.20
C ARG A 10 8.17 -12.28 -2.88
N GLU A 11 7.57 -11.54 -1.95
CA GLU A 11 8.12 -11.38 -0.61
C GLU A 11 7.86 -12.65 0.23
N ASP A 12 8.90 -13.15 0.90
CA ASP A 12 8.78 -14.35 1.75
C ASP A 12 8.15 -14.05 3.11
N LYS A 13 8.20 -12.80 3.55
CA LYS A 13 7.67 -12.40 4.84
C LYS A 13 6.15 -12.42 4.85
N LYS A 14 5.57 -13.08 5.85
CA LYS A 14 4.14 -13.01 6.12
C LYS A 14 3.83 -11.79 6.99
N HIS A 15 2.95 -10.92 6.51
CA HIS A 15 2.53 -9.73 7.23
C HIS A 15 1.26 -9.93 8.04
N THR A 16 0.45 -10.93 7.67
CA THR A 16 -0.84 -11.19 8.29
C THR A 16 -1.02 -12.68 8.57
N GLU A 17 -1.90 -12.99 9.51
CA GLU A 17 -2.33 -14.35 9.82
C GLU A 17 -3.85 -14.46 9.63
N VAL A 18 -4.36 -15.69 9.46
CA VAL A 18 -5.81 -15.93 9.29
C VAL A 18 -6.60 -15.37 10.47
N ALA A 19 -6.08 -15.53 11.69
CA ALA A 19 -6.71 -15.03 12.90
C ALA A 19 -6.50 -13.52 13.11
N PHE A 20 -5.50 -12.92 12.45
CA PHE A 20 -5.18 -11.52 12.55
C PHE A 20 -4.76 -10.96 11.17
N PRO A 21 -5.73 -10.64 10.31
CA PRO A 21 -5.47 -10.29 8.91
C PRO A 21 -5.08 -8.82 8.70
N TYR A 22 -4.42 -8.20 9.67
CA TYR A 22 -4.06 -6.78 9.66
C TYR A 22 -2.72 -6.56 10.37
N ASN A 23 -1.91 -5.66 9.84
CA ASN A 23 -0.66 -5.23 10.48
C ASN A 23 -0.29 -3.81 10.04
N THR A 24 0.44 -3.11 10.90
CA THR A 24 1.00 -1.79 10.58
C THR A 24 2.47 -1.74 10.95
N TYR A 25 3.23 -1.00 10.14
CA TYR A 25 4.65 -0.75 10.37
C TYR A 25 4.94 0.72 10.21
N LEU A 26 5.65 1.31 11.17
CA LEU A 26 6.23 2.63 11.04
C LEU A 26 7.71 2.47 10.70
N CYS A 27 8.12 2.97 9.55
CA CYS A 27 9.44 2.75 8.98
C CYS A 27 10.09 4.07 8.58
N SER A 28 11.41 4.07 8.51
CA SER A 28 12.14 5.21 7.97
C SER A 28 13.23 4.79 7.00
N ILE A 29 13.42 5.58 5.95
CA ILE A 29 14.48 5.45 4.97
C ILE A 29 15.36 6.71 5.10
N PRO A 30 16.67 6.60 5.24
CA PRO A 30 17.50 5.38 5.17
C PRO A 30 17.80 4.72 6.53
N LEU A 31 17.12 5.08 7.61
CA LEU A 31 17.49 4.63 8.96
C LEU A 31 17.16 3.16 9.22
N ASP A 32 15.92 2.74 8.98
CA ASP A 32 15.53 1.35 9.19
C ASP A 32 15.96 0.48 8.00
N PHE A 33 15.81 1.03 6.80
CA PHE A 33 16.19 0.40 5.54
C PHE A 33 16.88 1.41 4.64
N SER A 34 17.85 0.99 3.86
CA SER A 34 18.43 1.82 2.79
C SER A 34 17.41 2.02 1.64
N SER A 35 16.65 0.98 1.35
CA SER A 35 15.54 0.97 0.39
C SER A 35 14.68 -0.27 0.63
N VAL A 36 13.47 -0.25 0.09
CA VAL A 36 12.61 -1.43 -0.02
C VAL A 36 12.62 -1.85 -1.49
N PRO A 37 13.30 -2.94 -1.84
CA PRO A 37 13.35 -3.43 -3.23
C PRO A 37 11.96 -3.74 -3.76
N VAL A 38 11.80 -3.67 -5.08
CA VAL A 38 10.54 -4.03 -5.74
C VAL A 38 10.18 -5.47 -5.41
N HIS A 39 8.96 -5.65 -4.90
CA HIS A 39 8.43 -6.95 -4.47
C HIS A 39 6.90 -6.94 -4.59
N TRP A 40 6.29 -8.09 -4.35
CA TRP A 40 4.83 -8.20 -4.23
C TRP A 40 4.45 -9.19 -3.12
N HIS A 41 3.25 -9.04 -2.62
CA HIS A 41 2.63 -9.94 -1.64
C HIS A 41 1.12 -10.02 -1.88
N GLU A 42 0.46 -10.93 -1.19
CA GLU A 42 -0.97 -11.18 -1.38
C GLU A 42 -1.88 -10.20 -0.64
N GLU A 43 -1.34 -9.47 0.32
CA GLU A 43 -2.06 -8.47 1.09
C GLU A 43 -2.20 -7.16 0.30
N MET A 44 -3.24 -6.42 0.64
CA MET A 44 -3.38 -5.03 0.24
C MET A 44 -2.54 -4.14 1.15
N GLU A 45 -2.01 -3.06 0.63
CA GLU A 45 -1.16 -2.15 1.39
C GLU A 45 -1.50 -0.69 1.11
N LEU A 46 -1.49 0.12 2.17
CA LEU A 46 -1.43 1.57 2.07
C LEU A 46 -0.04 2.01 2.54
N ILE A 47 0.64 2.77 1.70
CA ILE A 47 1.90 3.41 2.07
C ILE A 47 1.59 4.88 2.32
N VAL A 48 1.75 5.34 3.55
CA VAL A 48 1.40 6.71 3.96
C VAL A 48 2.67 7.43 4.39
N VAL A 49 3.04 8.49 3.70
CA VAL A 49 4.20 9.28 4.08
C VAL A 49 3.84 10.20 5.25
N LYS A 50 4.57 10.07 6.34
CA LYS A 50 4.37 10.86 7.58
C LYS A 50 5.27 12.06 7.65
N LYS A 51 6.54 11.92 7.25
CA LYS A 51 7.55 12.99 7.26
C LYS A 51 8.50 12.85 6.08
N GLY A 52 9.00 13.99 5.60
CA GLY A 52 9.94 14.01 4.50
C GLY A 52 9.34 13.58 3.18
N ARG A 53 10.16 13.03 2.31
CA ARG A 53 9.73 12.53 1.00
C ARG A 53 10.62 11.43 0.48
N GLY A 54 10.07 10.61 -0.42
CA GLY A 54 10.80 9.51 -1.04
C GLY A 54 10.13 9.07 -2.33
N LEU A 55 10.83 8.23 -3.08
CA LEU A 55 10.34 7.69 -4.34
C LEU A 55 9.62 6.36 -4.09
N VAL A 56 8.37 6.29 -4.51
CA VAL A 56 7.58 5.06 -4.45
C VAL A 56 7.35 4.55 -5.86
N THR A 57 7.65 3.28 -6.09
CA THR A 57 7.43 2.59 -7.36
C THR A 57 6.20 1.70 -7.24
N LEU A 58 5.30 1.83 -8.18
CA LEU A 58 4.11 1.00 -8.31
C LEU A 58 4.07 0.48 -9.75
N ASP A 59 4.24 -0.82 -9.94
CA ASP A 59 4.47 -1.46 -11.24
C ASP A 59 5.65 -0.81 -11.98
N ARG A 60 5.38 -0.06 -13.05
CA ARG A 60 6.42 0.62 -13.85
C ARG A 60 6.49 2.12 -13.61
N GLU A 61 5.65 2.63 -12.73
CA GLU A 61 5.58 4.06 -12.44
C GLU A 61 6.24 4.37 -11.11
N SER A 62 7.09 5.39 -11.09
CA SER A 62 7.68 5.91 -9.85
C SER A 62 7.25 7.35 -9.65
N ARG A 63 6.83 7.68 -8.45
CA ARG A 63 6.46 9.04 -8.06
C ARG A 63 7.14 9.44 -6.77
N LEU A 64 7.45 10.72 -6.68
CA LEU A 64 7.91 11.33 -5.44
C LEU A 64 6.70 11.61 -4.55
N LEU A 65 6.66 10.97 -3.38
CA LEU A 65 5.65 11.22 -2.37
C LEU A 65 6.23 11.99 -1.20
N GLU A 66 5.47 12.92 -0.68
CA GLU A 66 5.82 13.72 0.49
C GLU A 66 4.79 13.58 1.61
N ALA A 67 5.12 14.14 2.78
CA ALA A 67 4.27 14.06 3.96
C ALA A 67 2.81 14.42 3.66
N GLY A 68 1.87 13.58 4.11
CA GLY A 68 0.44 13.73 3.86
C GLY A 68 -0.04 13.06 2.57
N GLN A 69 0.85 12.46 1.79
CA GLN A 69 0.49 11.71 0.59
C GLN A 69 0.55 10.22 0.83
N ALA A 70 -0.19 9.45 0.05
CA ALA A 70 -0.27 8.01 0.19
C ALA A 70 -0.41 7.33 -1.17
N VAL A 71 -0.19 6.02 -1.17
CA VAL A 71 -0.44 5.17 -2.34
C VAL A 71 -1.13 3.88 -1.90
N ILE A 72 -2.05 3.41 -2.72
CA ILE A 72 -2.74 2.13 -2.54
C ILE A 72 -2.06 1.08 -3.40
N VAL A 73 -1.64 -0.02 -2.79
CA VAL A 73 -1.05 -1.17 -3.46
C VAL A 73 -2.05 -2.32 -3.39
N LEU A 74 -2.46 -2.82 -4.55
CA LEU A 74 -3.36 -3.97 -4.63
C LEU A 74 -2.62 -5.29 -4.40
N PRO A 75 -3.34 -6.35 -3.98
CA PRO A 75 -2.75 -7.70 -3.91
C PRO A 75 -2.03 -8.07 -5.20
N GLY A 76 -0.81 -8.57 -5.08
CA GLY A 76 0.00 -9.00 -6.21
C GLY A 76 0.68 -7.89 -7.01
N GLN A 77 0.49 -6.63 -6.65
CA GLN A 77 1.07 -5.51 -7.38
C GLN A 77 2.53 -5.27 -6.97
N LEU A 78 3.39 -5.11 -7.96
CA LEU A 78 4.81 -4.80 -7.73
C LEU A 78 4.98 -3.40 -7.16
N HIS A 79 5.72 -3.29 -6.08
CA HIS A 79 5.98 -2.00 -5.43
C HIS A 79 7.31 -1.98 -4.69
N GLY A 80 7.85 -0.80 -4.52
CA GLY A 80 9.09 -0.57 -3.81
C GLY A 80 9.22 0.89 -3.37
N ILE A 81 10.15 1.15 -2.48
CA ILE A 81 10.42 2.48 -1.94
C ILE A 81 11.91 2.71 -1.92
N ARG A 82 12.34 3.88 -2.36
CA ARG A 82 13.76 4.25 -2.31
C ARG A 82 13.92 5.70 -1.87
N GLN A 83 15.09 5.97 -1.33
CA GLN A 83 15.47 7.31 -0.91
C GLN A 83 15.50 8.26 -2.10
N TYR A 84 14.94 9.45 -1.92
CA TYR A 84 15.07 10.54 -2.87
C TYR A 84 16.27 11.42 -2.48
N GLN A 85 17.28 11.45 -3.36
CA GLN A 85 18.52 12.18 -3.09
C GLN A 85 19.13 11.76 -1.74
N GLN A 86 19.40 12.69 -0.83
CA GLN A 86 19.89 12.44 0.52
C GLN A 86 18.83 12.73 1.58
N GLU A 87 17.57 12.80 1.18
CA GLU A 87 16.46 13.13 2.06
C GLU A 87 15.99 11.93 2.87
N ARG A 88 15.50 12.23 4.05
CA ARG A 88 14.92 11.26 4.97
C ARG A 88 13.41 11.18 4.76
N MET A 89 12.87 9.99 4.89
CA MET A 89 11.46 9.70 4.79
C MET A 89 11.01 8.84 5.96
N GLU A 90 9.91 9.22 6.59
CA GLU A 90 9.18 8.35 7.53
C GLU A 90 7.83 8.03 6.91
N TYR A 91 7.47 6.75 6.92
CA TYR A 91 6.22 6.28 6.33
C TYR A 91 5.60 5.17 7.17
N GLU A 92 4.30 5.03 7.05
CA GLU A 92 3.54 3.95 7.66
C GLU A 92 3.03 3.02 6.57
N ASN A 93 3.21 1.73 6.77
CA ASN A 93 2.58 0.69 5.97
C ASN A 93 1.38 0.15 6.74
N ILE A 94 0.22 0.21 6.13
CA ILE A 94 -1.00 -0.42 6.62
C ILE A 94 -1.27 -1.61 5.71
N ILE A 95 -1.08 -2.82 6.23
CA ILE A 95 -1.14 -4.05 5.44
C ILE A 95 -2.30 -4.91 5.98
N PHE A 96 -3.17 -5.35 5.08
CA PHE A 96 -4.31 -6.17 5.45
C PHE A 96 -4.73 -7.10 4.32
N ARG A 97 -5.38 -8.20 4.69
CA ARG A 97 -6.01 -9.07 3.69
C ARG A 97 -7.29 -8.41 3.21
N LEU A 98 -7.46 -8.32 1.91
CA LEU A 98 -8.67 -7.73 1.32
C LEU A 98 -9.92 -8.51 1.72
N GLU A 99 -9.79 -9.81 1.97
CA GLU A 99 -10.87 -10.68 2.46
C GLU A 99 -11.46 -10.20 3.80
N MET A 100 -10.69 -9.45 4.58
CA MET A 100 -11.19 -8.83 5.82
C MET A 100 -12.32 -7.84 5.55
N LEU A 101 -12.28 -7.17 4.40
CA LEU A 101 -13.30 -6.21 3.96
C LEU A 101 -14.34 -6.82 3.05
N LEU A 102 -14.05 -8.01 2.48
CA LEU A 102 -14.99 -8.72 1.65
C LEU A 102 -16.03 -9.38 2.54
N PRO A 103 -17.29 -9.23 2.17
CA PRO A 103 -18.34 -9.65 3.05
C PRO A 103 -18.66 -11.13 2.93
N LYS A 104 -19.26 -11.59 3.98
CA LYS A 104 -19.94 -12.87 4.05
C LYS A 104 -21.21 -12.83 3.17
N GLU A 105 -21.84 -13.98 2.97
CA GLU A 105 -23.06 -14.11 2.18
C GLU A 105 -24.06 -12.97 2.40
N GLY A 106 -24.58 -12.42 1.31
CA GLY A 106 -25.62 -11.39 1.33
C GLY A 106 -25.15 -9.95 1.26
N ASP A 107 -23.86 -9.68 1.27
CA ASP A 107 -23.35 -8.31 1.13
C ASP A 107 -23.13 -7.99 -0.35
N VAL A 108 -23.72 -6.88 -0.79
CA VAL A 108 -23.62 -6.39 -2.18
C VAL A 108 -22.39 -5.48 -2.40
N CYS A 109 -21.79 -4.98 -1.34
CA CYS A 109 -20.66 -4.05 -1.45
C CYS A 109 -19.38 -4.72 -1.94
N GLY A 110 -19.08 -5.94 -1.48
CA GLY A 110 -17.90 -6.68 -1.88
C GLY A 110 -17.84 -6.92 -3.38
N PRO A 111 -18.83 -7.62 -4.00
CA PRO A 111 -18.83 -7.85 -5.43
C PRO A 111 -18.85 -6.58 -6.27
N LYS A 112 -19.53 -5.53 -5.80
CA LYS A 112 -19.70 -4.29 -6.54
C LYS A 112 -18.46 -3.38 -6.47
N PHE A 113 -17.84 -3.26 -5.31
CA PHE A 113 -16.81 -2.23 -5.07
C PHE A 113 -15.41 -2.77 -4.81
N LEU A 114 -15.27 -3.96 -4.24
CA LEU A 114 -13.96 -4.50 -3.83
C LEU A 114 -13.44 -5.59 -4.77
N GLU A 115 -14.26 -6.56 -5.11
CA GLU A 115 -13.83 -7.66 -5.97
C GLU A 115 -13.35 -7.21 -7.36
N PRO A 116 -13.98 -6.21 -8.03
CA PRO A 116 -13.49 -5.73 -9.31
C PRO A 116 -12.09 -5.14 -9.23
N TYR A 117 -11.73 -4.50 -8.14
CA TYR A 117 -10.37 -4.00 -7.92
C TYR A 117 -9.38 -5.13 -7.66
N ARG A 118 -9.75 -6.08 -6.82
CA ARG A 118 -8.94 -7.28 -6.56
C ARG A 118 -8.63 -8.03 -7.85
N ASP A 119 -9.62 -8.16 -8.71
CA ASP A 119 -9.52 -8.90 -9.97
C ASP A 119 -8.91 -8.08 -11.11
N GLY A 120 -8.54 -6.83 -10.87
CA GLY A 120 -7.94 -5.95 -11.88
C GLY A 120 -8.90 -5.50 -12.98
N LYS A 121 -10.21 -5.63 -12.77
CA LYS A 121 -11.24 -5.28 -13.76
C LYS A 121 -11.61 -3.81 -13.79
N LEU A 122 -11.32 -3.08 -12.71
CA LEU A 122 -11.57 -1.64 -12.63
C LEU A 122 -10.28 -0.92 -12.30
N LEU A 123 -10.12 0.26 -12.91
CA LEU A 123 -9.08 1.21 -12.54
C LEU A 123 -9.43 1.86 -11.18
N TYR A 124 -8.43 2.13 -10.39
CA TYR A 124 -8.59 2.80 -9.11
C TYR A 124 -7.55 3.94 -8.99
N PRO A 125 -7.86 4.97 -8.22
CA PRO A 125 -6.89 6.04 -7.96
C PRO A 125 -5.86 5.54 -6.95
N ALA A 126 -4.72 5.04 -7.45
CA ALA A 126 -3.66 4.51 -6.59
C ALA A 126 -2.93 5.60 -5.80
N TRP A 127 -2.65 6.72 -6.47
CA TRP A 127 -1.88 7.82 -5.89
C TRP A 127 -2.80 8.84 -5.25
N ILE A 128 -2.61 9.04 -3.95
CA ILE A 128 -3.47 9.90 -3.14
C ILE A 128 -2.66 11.12 -2.69
N ASP A 129 -2.92 12.23 -3.34
CA ASP A 129 -2.31 13.52 -3.04
C ASP A 129 -3.38 14.57 -2.75
N GLY A 130 -2.96 15.81 -2.51
CA GLY A 130 -3.87 16.90 -2.19
C GLY A 130 -4.88 17.25 -3.27
N SER A 131 -4.75 16.71 -4.49
CA SER A 131 -5.71 16.89 -5.58
C SER A 131 -6.89 15.93 -5.53
N ALA A 132 -6.80 14.85 -4.76
CA ALA A 132 -7.88 13.88 -4.60
C ALA A 132 -9.01 14.48 -3.74
N LEU A 133 -10.25 14.35 -4.19
CA LEU A 133 -11.42 14.90 -3.47
C LEU A 133 -11.60 14.31 -2.06
N TYR A 134 -11.16 13.09 -1.87
CA TYR A 134 -11.28 12.36 -0.60
C TYR A 134 -9.98 12.34 0.22
N HIS A 135 -8.98 13.11 -0.18
CA HIS A 135 -7.67 13.13 0.47
C HIS A 135 -7.76 13.44 1.98
N GLU A 136 -8.47 14.49 2.34
CA GLU A 136 -8.64 14.90 3.73
C GLU A 136 -9.39 13.84 4.56
N GLU A 137 -10.45 13.26 4.01
CA GLU A 137 -11.21 12.21 4.68
C GLU A 137 -10.37 10.95 4.91
N MET A 138 -9.54 10.59 3.94
CA MET A 138 -8.65 9.44 4.05
C MET A 138 -7.61 9.66 5.14
N LEU A 139 -6.97 10.83 5.18
CA LEU A 139 -6.00 11.15 6.23
C LEU A 139 -6.64 11.13 7.61
N GLU A 140 -7.88 11.59 7.73
CA GLU A 140 -8.65 11.53 8.98
C GLU A 140 -8.90 10.08 9.42
N CYS A 141 -9.28 9.20 8.49
CA CYS A 141 -9.45 7.78 8.78
C CYS A 141 -8.15 7.11 9.24
N ILE A 142 -7.04 7.41 8.56
CA ILE A 142 -5.72 6.87 8.93
C ILE A 142 -5.35 7.33 10.34
N ARG A 143 -5.53 8.61 10.65
CA ARG A 143 -5.25 9.13 11.98
C ARG A 143 -6.08 8.43 13.07
N LYS A 144 -7.35 8.17 12.82
CA LYS A 144 -8.19 7.40 13.74
C LYS A 144 -7.71 5.96 13.93
N MET A 145 -7.19 5.34 12.88
CA MET A 145 -6.58 4.01 12.98
C MET A 145 -5.32 4.04 13.84
N ASP A 146 -4.51 5.08 13.74
CA ASP A 146 -3.28 5.24 14.52
C ASP A 146 -3.57 5.39 16.02
N GLU A 147 -4.75 5.85 16.39
CA GLU A 147 -5.17 6.05 17.79
C GLU A 147 -5.68 4.76 18.47
N LEU A 148 -5.91 3.71 17.70
CA LEU A 148 -6.39 2.42 18.24
C LEU A 148 -5.23 1.60 18.83
#